data_cc9a70e1a554e6fad292cd451c789b3a
#
_entry.id   cc9a70e1a554e6fad292cd451c789b3a
#
_cell.length_a   1.000
_cell.length_b   1.000
_cell.length_c   1.000
_cell.angle_alpha   90.00
_cell.angle_beta   90.00
_cell.angle_gamma   90.00
#
_symmetry.space_group_name_H-M   'P 1'
#
loop_
_entity.id
_entity.type
_entity.pdbx_description
1 polymer ?
#
loop_
_entity_poly.entity_id
_entity_poly.type
_entity_poly.pdbx_seq_one_letter_code
_entity_poly.pdbx_strand_id
1 'polypeptide(L)'
;MYIKHKMTCCDKYYNSRTPIHTLLKCPYCMRKNPPTEALSKDDWVFSVPFSGDKQFENRPWGSYKVLKDWANIKVKEITVNPNQRISLHLHRLRDEVWYVVSGFGIAQLNNEDIDLSEGVQLSIEKYKAHRIENTGLFDLVIIEIQTGVCKEDDYVRLEDDYNRPVA
;
A
#
# COMPACT_ATOMS: atom_id res chain seq x y z
N MET A 1 -7.44 6.79 -17.16
CA MET A 1 -7.43 8.19 -16.69
C MET A 1 -8.85 8.51 -16.19
N TYR A 2 -8.99 9.02 -14.97
CA TYR A 2 -10.28 9.45 -14.43
C TYR A 2 -10.42 10.96 -14.59
N ILE A 3 -11.61 11.40 -14.96
CA ILE A 3 -11.94 12.81 -15.07
C ILE A 3 -12.69 13.20 -13.80
N LYS A 4 -12.21 14.25 -13.11
CA LYS A 4 -12.88 14.81 -11.94
C LYS A 4 -13.90 15.87 -12.40
N HIS A 5 -15.11 15.76 -11.90
CA HIS A 5 -16.20 16.68 -12.22
C HIS A 5 -16.78 17.27 -10.93
N LYS A 6 -17.06 18.56 -10.94
CA LYS A 6 -17.80 19.22 -9.86
C LYS A 6 -19.30 19.12 -10.12
N MET A 7 -20.04 18.63 -9.13
CA MET A 7 -21.50 18.52 -9.18
C MET A 7 -22.12 19.76 -8.57
N THR A 8 -22.59 20.69 -9.39
CA THR A 8 -23.13 21.97 -8.94
C THR A 8 -24.43 21.82 -8.15
N CYS A 9 -25.11 20.67 -8.26
CA CYS A 9 -26.36 20.40 -7.52
C CYS A 9 -26.18 20.09 -6.03
N CYS A 10 -24.95 19.73 -5.59
CA CYS A 10 -24.66 19.34 -4.20
C CYS A 10 -23.22 19.68 -3.78
N ASP A 11 -22.53 20.47 -4.58
CA ASP A 11 -21.15 20.95 -4.36
C ASP A 11 -20.12 19.84 -4.07
N LYS A 12 -20.35 18.65 -4.61
CA LYS A 12 -19.46 17.51 -4.48
C LYS A 12 -18.75 17.18 -5.78
N TYR A 13 -17.62 16.50 -5.66
CA TYR A 13 -16.84 16.04 -6.80
C TYR A 13 -17.10 14.58 -7.11
N TYR A 14 -17.13 14.25 -8.38
CA TYR A 14 -17.27 12.89 -8.89
C TYR A 14 -16.18 12.58 -9.89
N ASN A 15 -15.57 11.40 -9.75
CA ASN A 15 -14.55 10.92 -10.67
C ASN A 15 -15.16 9.87 -11.61
N SER A 16 -15.03 10.04 -12.93
CA SER A 16 -15.48 9.07 -13.90
C SER A 16 -14.46 8.84 -15.01
N ARG A 17 -14.55 7.70 -15.68
CA ARG A 17 -13.79 7.42 -16.93
C ARG A 17 -14.52 7.93 -18.17
N THR A 18 -15.78 8.27 -18.03
CA THR A 18 -16.65 8.75 -19.12
C THR A 18 -17.01 10.21 -18.92
N PRO A 19 -17.31 10.96 -19.97
CA PRO A 19 -17.77 12.32 -19.87
C PRO A 19 -19.02 12.43 -19.01
N ILE A 20 -19.11 13.46 -18.19
CA ILE A 20 -20.18 13.62 -17.19
C ILE A 20 -21.58 13.85 -17.79
N HIS A 21 -21.63 14.35 -19.03
CA HIS A 21 -22.90 14.56 -19.75
C HIS A 21 -23.67 13.25 -19.98
N THR A 22 -23.03 12.09 -19.79
CA THR A 22 -23.70 10.77 -19.85
C THR A 22 -24.39 10.40 -18.53
N LEU A 23 -24.18 11.14 -17.43
CA LEU A 23 -24.83 10.87 -16.16
C LEU A 23 -26.30 11.28 -16.20
N LEU A 24 -27.19 10.33 -16.01
CA LEU A 24 -28.64 10.57 -15.91
C LEU A 24 -29.08 11.05 -14.53
N LYS A 25 -28.28 10.77 -13.49
CA LYS A 25 -28.51 11.16 -12.09
C LYS A 25 -27.23 11.53 -11.39
N CYS A 26 -27.28 12.51 -10.50
CA CYS A 26 -26.16 12.79 -9.61
C CYS A 26 -25.92 11.60 -8.66
N PRO A 27 -24.69 11.08 -8.54
CA PRO A 27 -24.42 9.95 -7.66
C PRO A 27 -24.54 10.27 -6.16
N TYR A 28 -24.62 11.55 -5.80
CA TYR A 28 -24.68 11.97 -4.39
C TYR A 28 -26.08 12.38 -3.94
N CYS A 29 -26.80 13.17 -4.73
CA CYS A 29 -28.13 13.65 -4.35
C CYS A 29 -29.28 13.07 -5.19
N MET A 30 -28.97 12.15 -6.10
CA MET A 30 -29.91 11.43 -6.98
C MET A 30 -30.74 12.34 -7.91
N ARG A 31 -30.43 13.63 -8.01
CA ARG A 31 -31.08 14.54 -8.93
C ARG A 31 -30.89 14.11 -10.37
N LYS A 32 -31.93 14.06 -11.17
CA LYS A 32 -31.84 13.73 -12.60
C LYS A 32 -31.18 14.88 -13.36
N ASN A 33 -30.37 14.55 -14.38
CA ASN A 33 -29.70 15.50 -15.25
C ASN A 33 -29.01 16.64 -14.46
N PRO A 34 -28.08 16.33 -13.55
CA PRO A 34 -27.48 17.36 -12.72
C PRO A 34 -26.71 18.35 -13.61
N PRO A 35 -26.81 19.66 -13.34
CA PRO A 35 -25.95 20.63 -13.99
C PRO A 35 -24.50 20.32 -13.62
N THR A 36 -23.60 20.37 -14.58
CA THR A 36 -22.18 20.08 -14.41
C THR A 36 -21.35 21.15 -15.09
N GLU A 37 -20.30 21.58 -14.42
CA GLU A 37 -19.25 22.40 -15.00
C GLU A 37 -18.07 21.51 -15.33
N ALA A 38 -17.59 21.55 -16.55
CA ALA A 38 -16.31 20.94 -16.90
C ALA A 38 -15.22 21.79 -16.25
N LEU A 39 -14.43 21.17 -15.39
CA LEU A 39 -13.24 21.82 -14.84
C LEU A 39 -12.23 22.05 -15.97
N SER A 40 -11.59 23.21 -15.99
CA SER A 40 -10.49 23.50 -16.91
C SER A 40 -9.32 22.55 -16.70
N LYS A 41 -8.39 22.47 -17.65
CA LYS A 41 -7.16 21.66 -17.47
C LYS A 41 -6.37 22.09 -16.24
N ASP A 42 -6.47 23.33 -15.84
CA ASP A 42 -5.76 23.92 -14.70
C ASP A 42 -6.46 23.61 -13.37
N ASP A 43 -7.77 23.26 -13.41
CA ASP A 43 -8.52 22.73 -12.28
C ASP A 43 -8.27 21.22 -12.03
N TRP A 44 -7.44 20.60 -12.87
CA TRP A 44 -6.96 19.24 -12.66
C TRP A 44 -5.96 19.21 -11.51
N VAL A 45 -6.40 19.69 -10.37
CA VAL A 45 -5.65 19.46 -9.15
C VAL A 45 -5.81 17.97 -8.84
N PHE A 46 -4.79 17.22 -9.21
CA PHE A 46 -4.47 15.98 -8.54
C PHE A 46 -4.00 16.33 -7.12
N SER A 47 -4.83 17.05 -6.41
CA SER A 47 -4.71 17.25 -4.99
C SER A 47 -5.58 16.20 -4.29
N VAL A 48 -5.20 14.94 -4.44
CA VAL A 48 -4.90 14.27 -3.20
C VAL A 48 -3.71 15.06 -2.67
N PRO A 49 -3.79 15.78 -1.55
CA PRO A 49 -2.60 16.31 -0.95
C PRO A 49 -1.77 15.09 -0.57
N PHE A 50 -0.86 14.74 -1.43
CA PHE A 50 0.26 13.89 -1.11
C PHE A 50 1.24 14.80 -0.36
N SER A 51 0.73 15.33 0.77
CA SER A 51 1.49 16.12 1.71
C SER A 51 2.19 15.15 2.65
N GLY A 52 3.36 14.80 2.27
CA GLY A 52 4.31 14.06 3.06
C GLY A 52 5.40 13.59 2.12
N ASP A 53 6.61 14.00 2.37
CA ASP A 53 7.76 13.41 1.75
C ASP A 53 7.60 11.90 1.86
N LYS A 54 7.57 11.22 0.70
CA LYS A 54 7.52 9.77 0.67
C LYS A 54 8.73 9.30 1.44
N GLN A 55 8.53 8.81 2.64
CA GLN A 55 9.60 8.31 3.46
C GLN A 55 10.15 7.08 2.76
N PHE A 56 11.27 7.26 2.07
CA PHE A 56 12.00 6.21 1.37
C PHE A 56 13.20 5.83 2.25
N GLU A 57 13.37 4.55 2.50
CA GLU A 57 14.48 4.05 3.27
C GLU A 57 15.18 2.88 2.56
N ASN A 58 16.50 3.00 2.41
CA ASN A 58 17.35 1.90 2.01
C ASN A 58 17.61 0.97 3.20
N ARG A 59 17.58 -0.32 2.92
CA ARG A 59 17.86 -1.41 3.86
C ARG A 59 18.88 -2.37 3.24
N PRO A 60 19.60 -3.16 4.04
CA PRO A 60 20.57 -4.12 3.48
C PRO A 60 19.96 -5.11 2.48
N TRP A 61 18.68 -5.42 2.63
CA TRP A 61 17.93 -6.35 1.79
C TRP A 61 17.21 -5.69 0.60
N GLY A 62 17.25 -4.38 0.46
CA GLY A 62 16.53 -3.63 -0.56
C GLY A 62 16.06 -2.27 -0.07
N SER A 63 14.78 -1.98 -0.17
CA SER A 63 14.23 -0.69 0.25
C SER A 63 12.76 -0.77 0.60
N TYR A 64 12.24 0.24 1.28
CA TYR A 64 10.81 0.46 1.35
C TYR A 64 10.47 1.95 1.21
N LYS A 65 9.23 2.20 0.83
CA LYS A 65 8.66 3.52 0.65
C LYS A 65 7.29 3.58 1.28
N VAL A 66 7.08 4.53 2.18
CA VAL A 66 5.77 4.79 2.74
C VAL A 66 4.91 5.46 1.67
N LEU A 67 3.87 4.78 1.21
CA LEU A 67 2.92 5.31 0.23
C LEU A 67 1.84 6.15 0.90
N LYS A 68 1.41 5.73 2.09
CA LYS A 68 0.40 6.43 2.89
C LYS A 68 0.56 6.10 4.36
N ASP A 69 0.33 7.12 5.21
CA ASP A 69 0.34 6.98 6.66
C ASP A 69 -0.89 7.71 7.23
N TRP A 70 -1.78 6.94 7.86
CA TRP A 70 -2.94 7.43 8.61
C TRP A 70 -2.81 7.01 10.07
N ALA A 71 -3.69 7.48 10.92
CA ALA A 71 -3.62 7.23 12.36
C ALA A 71 -3.52 5.74 12.75
N ASN A 72 -4.17 4.84 12.00
CA ASN A 72 -4.23 3.40 12.28
C ASN A 72 -4.10 2.51 11.03
N ILE A 73 -3.68 3.08 9.93
CA ILE A 73 -3.38 2.35 8.69
C ILE A 73 -2.13 2.96 8.06
N LYS A 74 -1.14 2.13 7.74
CA LYS A 74 0.04 2.54 6.97
C LYS A 74 0.18 1.64 5.75
N VAL A 75 0.51 2.21 4.61
CA VAL A 75 0.75 1.47 3.36
C VAL A 75 2.19 1.71 2.92
N LYS A 76 2.90 0.63 2.69
CA LYS A 76 4.28 0.64 2.19
C LYS A 76 4.39 -0.12 0.87
N GLU A 77 5.31 0.30 0.04
CA GLU A 77 5.87 -0.48 -1.04
C GLU A 77 7.23 -1.00 -0.56
N ILE A 78 7.39 -2.31 -0.56
CA ILE A 78 8.62 -3.00 -0.15
C ILE A 78 9.24 -3.61 -1.39
N THR A 79 10.53 -3.36 -1.60
CA THR A 79 11.33 -3.97 -2.66
C THR A 79 12.42 -4.80 -2.03
N VAL A 80 12.42 -6.11 -2.27
CA VAL A 80 13.46 -7.03 -1.82
C VAL A 80 14.33 -7.41 -3.01
N ASN A 81 15.63 -7.10 -2.93
CA ASN A 81 16.59 -7.40 -3.98
C ASN A 81 16.75 -8.92 -4.19
N PRO A 82 17.20 -9.38 -5.37
CA PRO A 82 17.47 -10.81 -5.61
C PRO A 82 18.38 -11.44 -4.56
N ASN A 83 18.03 -12.64 -4.11
CA ASN A 83 18.77 -13.41 -3.09
C ASN A 83 18.90 -12.67 -1.73
N GLN A 84 18.03 -11.73 -1.45
CA GLN A 84 17.97 -11.06 -0.14
C GLN A 84 16.69 -11.45 0.59
N ARG A 85 16.74 -11.33 1.93
CA ARG A 85 15.55 -11.54 2.77
C ARG A 85 15.50 -10.52 3.90
N ILE A 86 14.30 -10.18 4.32
CA ILE A 86 14.10 -9.36 5.51
C ILE A 86 14.39 -10.22 6.77
N SER A 87 14.61 -9.57 7.91
CA SER A 87 14.74 -10.28 9.20
C SER A 87 13.46 -11.05 9.52
N LEU A 88 13.57 -12.17 10.24
CA LEU A 88 12.43 -12.80 10.89
C LEU A 88 12.01 -11.93 12.08
N HIS A 89 10.75 -11.50 12.10
CA HIS A 89 10.24 -10.59 13.11
C HIS A 89 8.75 -10.77 13.35
N LEU A 90 8.24 -10.13 14.39
CA LEU A 90 6.81 -10.05 14.67
C LEU A 90 6.43 -8.63 15.11
N HIS A 91 5.13 -8.34 15.04
CA HIS A 91 4.50 -7.14 15.57
C HIS A 91 3.51 -7.45 16.67
N ARG A 92 3.41 -6.59 17.67
CA ARG A 92 2.50 -6.78 18.81
C ARG A 92 1.22 -5.96 18.68
N LEU A 93 1.27 -4.86 17.92
CA LEU A 93 0.23 -3.83 17.93
C LEU A 93 -0.46 -3.64 16.57
N ARG A 94 0.00 -4.34 15.53
CA ARG A 94 -0.57 -4.26 14.19
C ARG A 94 -0.68 -5.60 13.49
N ASP A 95 -1.65 -5.72 12.62
CA ASP A 95 -1.80 -6.76 11.63
C ASP A 95 -1.25 -6.26 10.28
N GLU A 96 -0.87 -7.16 9.39
CA GLU A 96 -0.37 -6.81 8.06
C GLU A 96 -1.07 -7.62 6.98
N VAL A 97 -1.25 -7.01 5.82
CA VAL A 97 -1.64 -7.70 4.59
C VAL A 97 -0.59 -7.39 3.54
N TRP A 98 -0.03 -8.43 2.95
CA TRP A 98 0.89 -8.33 1.83
C TRP A 98 0.19 -8.67 0.52
N TYR A 99 0.50 -7.90 -0.52
CA TYR A 99 0.09 -8.17 -1.89
C TYR A 99 1.32 -8.14 -2.78
N VAL A 100 1.59 -9.24 -3.46
CA VAL A 100 2.74 -9.34 -4.38
C VAL A 100 2.41 -8.64 -5.68
N VAL A 101 3.16 -7.58 -5.98
CA VAL A 101 3.02 -6.78 -7.22
C VAL A 101 3.77 -7.43 -8.37
N SER A 102 5.02 -7.89 -8.10
CA SER A 102 5.86 -8.54 -9.09
C SER A 102 6.99 -9.33 -8.42
N GLY A 103 7.58 -10.27 -9.14
CA GLY A 103 8.69 -11.09 -8.67
C GLY A 103 8.24 -12.43 -8.07
N PHE A 104 9.22 -13.16 -7.53
CA PHE A 104 9.03 -14.48 -6.93
C PHE A 104 9.80 -14.56 -5.63
N GLY A 105 9.27 -15.30 -4.66
CA GLY A 105 9.93 -15.47 -3.38
C GLY A 105 9.21 -16.45 -2.48
N ILE A 106 9.60 -16.46 -1.23
CA ILE A 106 9.00 -17.25 -0.16
C ILE A 106 8.68 -16.32 1.00
N ALA A 107 7.46 -16.41 1.52
CA ALA A 107 7.10 -15.89 2.82
C ALA A 107 7.22 -17.01 3.86
N GLN A 108 7.98 -16.78 4.91
CA GLN A 108 7.91 -17.62 6.11
C GLN A 108 6.89 -16.98 7.06
N LEU A 109 5.85 -17.74 7.44
CA LEU A 109 4.85 -17.34 8.43
C LEU A 109 4.84 -18.38 9.55
N ASN A 110 5.32 -18.02 10.74
CA ASN A 110 5.68 -18.95 11.80
C ASN A 110 6.68 -20.02 11.28
N ASN A 111 6.22 -21.26 11.14
CA ASN A 111 7.03 -22.39 10.67
C ASN A 111 6.57 -22.90 9.29
N GLU A 112 5.78 -22.13 8.58
CA GLU A 112 5.26 -22.50 7.25
C GLU A 112 5.88 -21.59 6.19
N ASP A 113 6.33 -22.20 5.09
CA ASP A 113 6.80 -21.51 3.91
C ASP A 113 5.66 -21.41 2.89
N ILE A 114 5.45 -20.22 2.35
CA ILE A 114 4.40 -19.89 1.40
C ILE A 114 5.04 -19.28 0.16
N ASP A 115 4.81 -19.87 -1.00
CA ASP A 115 5.30 -19.35 -2.27
C ASP A 115 4.66 -18.00 -2.60
N LEU A 116 5.49 -17.04 -2.95
CA LEU A 116 5.10 -15.71 -3.38
C LEU A 116 5.27 -15.56 -4.89
N SER A 117 4.21 -15.12 -5.55
CA SER A 117 4.22 -14.72 -6.97
C SER A 117 3.21 -13.61 -7.18
N GLU A 118 3.27 -12.94 -8.33
CA GLU A 118 2.35 -11.84 -8.68
C GLU A 118 0.88 -12.22 -8.41
N GLY A 119 0.16 -11.33 -7.70
CA GLY A 119 -1.24 -11.50 -7.31
C GLY A 119 -1.48 -12.27 -6.01
N VAL A 120 -0.46 -12.92 -5.44
CA VAL A 120 -0.59 -13.60 -4.12
C VAL A 120 -0.84 -12.55 -3.04
N GLN A 121 -1.81 -12.86 -2.17
CA GLN A 121 -2.13 -12.08 -0.99
C GLN A 121 -1.94 -12.93 0.26
N LEU A 122 -1.30 -12.36 1.29
CA LEU A 122 -1.05 -13.00 2.57
C LEU A 122 -1.49 -12.09 3.71
N SER A 123 -2.26 -12.62 4.65
CA SER A 123 -2.64 -11.92 5.89
C SER A 123 -1.79 -12.41 7.05
N ILE A 124 -1.26 -11.47 7.84
CA ILE A 124 -0.35 -11.72 8.95
C ILE A 124 -0.94 -11.05 10.18
N GLU A 125 -1.38 -11.86 11.12
CA GLU A 125 -1.91 -11.37 12.39
C GLU A 125 -0.77 -10.96 13.35
N LYS A 126 -1.11 -10.14 14.32
CA LYS A 126 -0.21 -9.81 15.45
C LYS A 126 0.42 -11.06 16.06
N TYR A 127 1.62 -10.91 16.57
CA TYR A 127 2.41 -11.98 17.22
C TYR A 127 2.82 -13.14 16.31
N LYS A 128 2.51 -13.10 15.01
CA LYS A 128 2.98 -14.10 14.05
C LYS A 128 4.37 -13.72 13.56
N ALA A 129 5.34 -14.59 13.77
CA ALA A 129 6.68 -14.43 13.24
C ALA A 129 6.66 -14.58 11.71
N HIS A 130 7.26 -13.63 11.01
CA HIS A 130 7.23 -13.61 9.55
C HIS A 130 8.48 -12.98 8.93
N ARG A 131 8.79 -13.37 7.70
CA ARG A 131 9.79 -12.76 6.83
C ARG A 131 9.45 -12.98 5.37
N ILE A 132 10.08 -12.20 4.50
CA ILE A 132 10.09 -12.38 3.05
C ILE A 132 11.52 -12.72 2.62
N GLU A 133 11.64 -13.69 1.72
CA GLU A 133 12.86 -14.00 0.99
C GLU A 133 12.60 -13.89 -0.52
N ASN A 134 13.41 -13.13 -1.21
CA ASN A 134 13.39 -13.09 -2.67
C ASN A 134 14.26 -14.21 -3.23
N THR A 135 13.65 -15.24 -3.79
CA THR A 135 14.31 -16.38 -4.43
C THR A 135 14.41 -16.24 -5.94
N GLY A 136 13.90 -15.13 -6.49
CA GLY A 136 13.90 -14.82 -7.92
C GLY A 136 15.19 -14.13 -8.39
N LEU A 137 15.25 -13.90 -9.71
CA LEU A 137 16.37 -13.19 -10.37
C LEU A 137 16.16 -11.68 -10.47
N PHE A 138 14.95 -11.21 -10.19
CA PHE A 138 14.55 -9.80 -10.24
C PHE A 138 14.00 -9.39 -8.88
N ASP A 139 13.81 -8.08 -8.68
CA ASP A 139 13.24 -7.52 -7.47
C ASP A 139 11.86 -8.13 -7.18
N LEU A 140 11.63 -8.50 -5.93
CA LEU A 140 10.32 -8.86 -5.40
C LEU A 140 9.69 -7.62 -4.81
N VAL A 141 8.57 -7.18 -5.40
CA VAL A 141 7.86 -5.96 -4.99
C VAL A 141 6.53 -6.33 -4.32
N ILE A 142 6.32 -5.81 -3.13
CA ILE A 142 5.15 -6.10 -2.29
C ILE A 142 4.53 -4.78 -1.82
N ILE A 143 3.22 -4.69 -1.88
CA ILE A 143 2.45 -3.70 -1.14
C ILE A 143 2.09 -4.29 0.22
N GLU A 144 2.54 -3.62 1.27
CA GLU A 144 2.22 -3.94 2.66
C GLU A 144 1.19 -2.95 3.20
N ILE A 145 0.09 -3.46 3.73
CA ILE A 145 -0.94 -2.69 4.43
C ILE A 145 -0.89 -3.08 5.90
N GLN A 146 -0.51 -2.14 6.74
CA GLN A 146 -0.48 -2.29 8.21
C GLN A 146 -1.77 -1.74 8.81
N THR A 147 -2.37 -2.44 9.76
CA THR A 147 -3.61 -2.03 10.44
C THR A 147 -3.45 -2.15 11.96
N GLY A 148 -3.68 -1.07 12.68
CA GLY A 148 -3.52 -0.99 14.13
C GLY A 148 -2.58 0.15 14.52
N VAL A 149 -1.73 -0.05 15.51
CA VAL A 149 -0.72 0.96 15.90
C VAL A 149 0.53 0.76 15.04
N CYS A 150 0.62 1.54 13.95
CA CYS A 150 1.65 1.38 12.92
C CYS A 150 2.94 2.16 13.23
N LYS A 151 3.53 1.94 14.41
CA LYS A 151 4.80 2.54 14.81
C LYS A 151 5.99 1.67 14.38
N GLU A 152 7.10 2.29 14.03
CA GLU A 152 8.32 1.56 13.63
C GLU A 152 9.01 0.85 14.81
N ASP A 153 8.75 1.28 16.05
CA ASP A 153 9.23 0.63 17.28
C ASP A 153 8.40 -0.61 17.69
N ASP A 154 7.25 -0.85 17.04
CA ASP A 154 6.50 -2.10 17.17
C ASP A 154 7.12 -3.20 16.30
N TYR A 155 8.36 -3.56 16.60
CA TYR A 155 9.16 -4.49 15.81
C TYR A 155 10.04 -5.35 16.72
N VAL A 156 9.69 -6.63 16.84
CA VAL A 156 10.48 -7.60 17.60
C VAL A 156 11.24 -8.48 16.62
N ARG A 157 12.54 -8.25 16.48
CA ARG A 157 13.40 -9.02 15.58
C ARG A 157 13.84 -10.31 16.27
N LEU A 158 13.61 -11.45 15.61
CA LEU A 158 13.93 -12.78 16.11
C LEU A 158 15.23 -13.31 15.47
N GLU A 159 15.40 -13.08 14.16
CA GLU A 159 16.60 -13.45 13.40
C GLU A 159 16.97 -12.35 12.41
N ASP A 160 18.27 -12.19 12.16
CA ASP A 160 18.76 -11.17 11.23
C ASP A 160 20.07 -11.60 10.56
N ASP A 161 20.16 -11.42 9.25
CA ASP A 161 21.34 -11.77 8.46
C ASP A 161 22.34 -10.60 8.33
N TYR A 162 22.00 -9.43 8.84
CA TYR A 162 22.74 -8.17 8.62
C TYR A 162 23.35 -7.61 9.92
N ASN A 163 23.48 -8.45 10.94
CA ASN A 163 24.04 -8.08 12.25
C ASN A 163 23.34 -6.93 12.96
N ARG A 164 22.02 -6.75 12.72
CA ARG A 164 21.20 -5.82 13.48
C ARG A 164 20.75 -6.47 14.79
N PRO A 165 20.52 -5.70 15.88
CA PRO A 165 20.11 -6.26 17.16
C PRO A 165 18.85 -7.14 17.03
N VAL A 166 18.86 -8.28 17.68
CA VAL A 166 17.71 -9.18 17.88
C VAL A 166 17.19 -9.04 19.31
N ALA A 167 15.91 -9.40 19.55
CA ALA A 167 15.27 -9.31 20.85
C ALA A 167 15.73 -10.40 21.80
#